data_638c08ddb2f98f349953a367681cb338
#
_entry.id   638c08ddb2f98f349953a367681cb338
#
_cell.length_a   1.000
_cell.length_b   1.000
_cell.length_c   1.000
_cell.angle_alpha   90.00
_cell.angle_beta   90.00
_cell.angle_gamma   90.00
#
_symmetry.space_group_name_H-M   'P 1'
#
loop_
_entity.id
_entity.type
_entity.pdbx_description
1 polymer ?
#
loop_
_entity_poly.entity_id
_entity_poly.type
_entity_poly.pdbx_seq_one_letter_code
_entity_poly.pdbx_strand_id
1 'polypeptide(L)' 'YRAALARFEAQKEEALATIHTYLTNAVGIGEHSDILDEVEKHVAILADAEEKISTLKAHFGGRSEK' A
#
# COMPACT_ATOMS: atom_id res chain seq x y z
N TYR A 1 5.78 -18.66 0.14
CA TYR A 1 4.64 -17.97 -0.39
C TYR A 1 3.88 -17.18 0.68
N ARG A 2 3.52 -17.84 1.76
CA ARG A 2 2.72 -17.18 2.80
C ARG A 2 3.45 -16.05 3.49
N ALA A 3 4.75 -16.21 3.74
CA ALA A 3 5.51 -15.15 4.36
C ALA A 3 5.59 -13.92 3.46
N ALA A 4 5.81 -14.16 2.16
CA ALA A 4 5.87 -13.05 1.22
C ALA A 4 4.51 -12.37 1.14
N LEU A 5 3.44 -13.14 1.07
CA LEU A 5 2.11 -12.56 0.99
C LEU A 5 1.81 -11.72 2.24
N ALA A 6 2.16 -12.26 3.41
CA ALA A 6 1.92 -11.53 4.65
C ALA A 6 2.69 -10.21 4.67
N ARG A 7 3.90 -10.21 4.16
CA ARG A 7 4.69 -8.97 4.12
C ARG A 7 4.03 -7.94 3.21
N PHE A 8 3.61 -8.37 2.02
CA PHE A 8 3.00 -7.43 1.09
C PHE A 8 1.66 -6.92 1.60
N GLU A 9 0.89 -7.80 2.26
CA GLU A 9 -0.37 -7.36 2.85
C GLU A 9 -0.13 -6.34 3.96
N ALA A 10 0.91 -6.54 4.75
CA ALA A 10 1.24 -5.59 5.81
C ALA A 10 1.65 -4.24 5.21
N GLN A 11 2.43 -4.26 4.14
CA GLN A 11 2.85 -3.03 3.48
C GLN A 11 1.64 -2.29 2.91
N LYS A 12 0.70 -3.04 2.34
CA LYS A 12 -0.51 -2.46 1.81
C LYS A 12 -1.32 -1.78 2.91
N GLU A 13 -1.53 -2.47 4.03
CA GLU A 13 -2.31 -1.92 5.12
C GLU A 13 -1.64 -0.70 5.72
N GLU A 14 -0.33 -0.76 5.83
CA GLU A 14 0.43 0.36 6.36
C GLU A 14 0.28 1.59 5.48
N ALA A 15 0.38 1.40 4.18
CA ALA A 15 0.24 2.51 3.24
C ALA A 15 -1.18 3.08 3.30
N LEU A 16 -2.18 2.21 3.36
CA LEU A 16 -3.56 2.67 3.46
C LEU A 16 -3.77 3.51 4.71
N ALA A 17 -3.25 3.05 5.84
CA ALA A 17 -3.43 3.78 7.08
C ALA A 17 -2.73 5.14 7.02
N THR A 18 -1.55 5.17 6.44
CA THR A 18 -0.80 6.41 6.33
C THR A 18 -1.51 7.42 5.43
N ILE A 19 -1.99 6.95 4.27
CA ILE A 19 -2.71 7.81 3.36
C ILE A 19 -3.97 8.35 4.03
N HIS A 20 -4.69 7.46 4.71
CA HIS A 20 -5.91 7.85 5.40
C HIS A 20 -5.63 8.95 6.41
N THR A 21 -4.54 8.81 7.16
CA THR A 21 -4.16 9.79 8.16
C THR A 21 -3.90 11.15 7.51
N TYR A 22 -3.16 11.16 6.42
CA TYR A 22 -2.91 12.42 5.74
C TYR A 22 -4.19 13.06 5.21
N LEU A 23 -5.06 12.24 4.62
CA LEU A 23 -6.27 12.79 4.03
C LEU A 23 -7.24 13.31 5.08
N THR A 24 -7.31 12.67 6.23
CA THR A 24 -8.26 13.08 7.25
C THR A 24 -7.73 14.20 8.13
N ASN A 25 -6.41 14.33 8.23
CA ASN A 25 -5.82 15.35 9.09
C ASN A 25 -5.17 16.48 8.33
N ALA A 26 -5.42 16.56 7.04
CA ALA A 26 -4.74 17.53 6.20
C ALA A 26 -5.18 18.95 6.45
N VAL A 27 -6.31 19.12 7.08
CA VAL A 27 -6.89 20.46 7.25
C VAL A 27 -5.94 21.43 7.94
N GLY A 28 -5.18 20.94 8.91
CA GLY A 28 -4.30 21.81 9.67
C GLY A 28 -3.00 22.10 8.98
N ILE A 29 -2.73 21.43 7.89
CA ILE A 29 -1.46 21.60 7.21
C ILE A 29 -1.64 21.76 5.72
N GLY A 30 -2.81 22.20 5.33
CA GLY A 30 -3.13 22.27 3.92
C GLY A 30 -2.29 23.23 3.14
N GLU A 31 -1.65 24.17 3.81
CA GLU A 31 -0.84 25.12 3.11
C GLU A 31 0.53 24.59 2.75
N HIS A 32 0.87 23.41 3.19
CA HIS A 32 2.19 22.85 2.92
C HIS A 32 2.11 21.89 1.77
N SER A 33 2.88 22.15 0.73
CA SER A 33 2.89 21.26 -0.41
C SER A 33 3.43 19.88 -0.07
N ASP A 34 4.14 19.75 1.04
CA ASP A 34 4.70 18.48 1.45
C ASP A 34 3.63 17.43 1.66
N ILE A 35 2.43 17.85 2.00
CA ILE A 35 1.35 16.90 2.25
C ILE A 35 1.03 16.15 0.95
N LEU A 36 0.99 16.85 -0.16
CA LEU A 36 0.73 16.21 -1.43
C LEU A 36 1.85 15.28 -1.83
N ASP A 37 3.08 15.69 -1.57
CA ASP A 37 4.22 14.85 -1.87
C ASP A 37 4.17 13.57 -1.07
N GLU A 38 3.78 13.66 0.21
CA GLU A 38 3.70 12.48 1.05
C GLU A 38 2.57 11.56 0.60
N VAL A 39 1.44 12.14 0.23
CA VAL A 39 0.34 11.32 -0.27
C VAL A 39 0.76 10.59 -1.54
N GLU A 40 1.38 11.31 -2.46
CA GLU A 40 1.82 10.70 -3.70
C GLU A 40 2.81 9.55 -3.44
N LYS A 41 3.74 9.79 -2.53
CA LYS A 41 4.71 8.77 -2.19
C LYS A 41 4.05 7.51 -1.66
N HIS A 42 3.09 7.67 -0.77
CA HIS A 42 2.45 6.52 -0.16
C HIS A 42 1.46 5.85 -1.09
N VAL A 43 0.86 6.61 -2.00
CA VAL A 43 0.03 5.98 -3.03
C VAL A 43 0.89 5.09 -3.93
N ALA A 44 2.11 5.53 -4.23
CA ALA A 44 3.02 4.70 -5.02
C ALA A 44 3.38 3.42 -4.27
N ILE A 45 3.62 3.53 -2.97
CA ILE A 45 3.92 2.35 -2.15
C ILE A 45 2.73 1.40 -2.13
N LEU A 46 1.53 1.97 -2.00
CA LEU A 46 0.31 1.16 -2.00
C LEU A 46 0.14 0.42 -3.32
N ALA A 47 0.30 1.14 -4.42
CA ALA A 47 0.16 0.55 -5.74
C ALA A 47 1.18 -0.57 -5.94
N ASP A 48 2.40 -0.34 -5.48
CA ASP A 48 3.44 -1.35 -5.58
C ASP A 48 3.08 -2.60 -4.78
N ALA A 49 2.59 -2.41 -3.56
CA ALA A 49 2.22 -3.54 -2.72
C ALA A 49 1.06 -4.32 -3.34
N GLU A 50 0.07 -3.61 -3.86
CA GLU A 50 -1.07 -4.27 -4.49
C GLU A 50 -0.65 -5.05 -5.71
N GLU A 51 0.26 -4.49 -6.48
CA GLU A 51 0.75 -5.20 -7.64
C GLU A 51 1.53 -6.45 -7.24
N LYS A 52 2.36 -6.34 -6.22
CA LYS A 52 3.11 -7.50 -5.74
C LYS A 52 2.19 -8.60 -5.26
N ILE A 53 1.13 -8.25 -4.56
CA ILE A 53 0.16 -9.23 -4.11
C ILE A 53 -0.49 -9.92 -5.29
N SER A 54 -0.92 -9.13 -6.26
CA SER A 54 -1.58 -9.65 -7.43
C SER A 54 -0.66 -10.58 -8.23
N THR A 55 0.57 -10.14 -8.41
CA THR A 55 1.54 -10.92 -9.15
C THR A 55 1.85 -12.23 -8.45
N LEU A 56 2.05 -12.14 -7.13
CA LEU A 56 2.35 -13.33 -6.35
C LEU A 56 1.23 -14.33 -6.43
N LYS A 57 0.01 -13.87 -6.28
CA LYS A 57 -1.13 -14.77 -6.34
C LYS A 57 -1.31 -15.35 -7.74
N ALA A 58 -1.10 -14.53 -8.76
CA ALA A 58 -1.30 -15.00 -10.12
C ALA A 58 -0.36 -16.12 -10.49
N HIS A 59 0.87 -16.06 -10.00
CA HIS A 59 1.87 -17.03 -10.39
C HIS A 59 2.02 -18.20 -9.43
N PHE A 60 1.66 -18.00 -8.18
CA PHE A 60 1.92 -19.02 -7.18
C PHE A 60 0.71 -19.36 -6.33
N GLY A 61 -0.29 -18.49 -6.31
CA GLY A 61 -1.41 -18.68 -5.39
C GLY A 61 -2.30 -19.83 -5.76
N GLY A 62 -2.52 -20.05 -7.03
CA GLY A 62 -3.42 -21.10 -7.46
C GLY A 62 -2.81 -22.47 -7.45
N ARG A 63 -1.51 -22.55 -7.29
CA ARG A 63 -0.84 -23.82 -7.42
C ARG A 63 -1.14 -24.77 -6.27
N SER A 64 -1.45 -24.18 -5.14
CA SER A 64 -1.69 -25.02 -3.98
C SER A 64 -2.92 -25.87 -4.16
N GLU A 65 -3.73 -25.55 -5.10
CA GLU A 65 -4.94 -26.32 -5.32
C GLU A 65 -4.75 -27.52 -6.19
N LYS A 66 -3.61 -27.58 -6.81
CA LYS A 66 -3.35 -28.74 -7.65
C LYS A 66 -2.75 -29.87 -6.86
#